data_e16a89c9c401299901c822cc60cd9d4f
#
_entry.id   e16a89c9c401299901c822cc60cd9d4f
#
_cell.length_a   1.000
_cell.length_b   1.000
_cell.length_c   1.000
_cell.angle_alpha   90.00
_cell.angle_beta   90.00
_cell.angle_gamma   90.00
#
_symmetry.space_group_name_H-M   'P 1'
#
loop_
_entity.id
_entity.type
_entity.pdbx_description
1 polymer ?
#
loop_
_entity_poly.entity_id
_entity_poly.type
_entity_poly.pdbx_seq_one_letter_code
_entity_poly.pdbx_strand_id
1 'polypeptide(L)'
;MRATQANPDHIIANLDAAARYLRGRADVTGRIATMGWCFGGGIALSYAIGGESHEGTAIFYGSLVTDPEILASINHEIYGTFAEMDTGIPPETVNQFVEALQSAGVENDIHIYDEVNHGFWLRVDDNPEIREEPAL
;
A
#
# COMPACT_ATOMS: atom_id res chain seq x y z
N MET A 1 -3.85 8.46 26.46
CA MET A 1 -4.82 7.71 25.65
C MET A 1 -4.08 6.56 25.00
N ARG A 2 -4.37 5.32 25.34
CA ARG A 2 -3.84 4.16 24.60
C ARG A 2 -4.58 4.15 23.25
N ALA A 3 -3.83 4.23 22.15
CA ALA A 3 -4.38 3.95 20.84
C ALA A 3 -4.95 2.53 20.91
N THR A 4 -6.24 2.41 20.75
CA THR A 4 -6.91 1.12 20.59
C THR A 4 -6.30 0.50 19.36
N GLN A 5 -5.56 -0.60 19.51
CA GLN A 5 -5.11 -1.38 18.36
C GLN A 5 -6.36 -1.75 17.58
N ALA A 6 -6.50 -1.15 16.40
CA ALA A 6 -7.64 -1.45 15.55
C ALA A 6 -7.57 -2.95 15.21
N ASN A 7 -8.63 -3.68 15.50
CA ASN A 7 -8.68 -5.10 15.18
C ASN A 7 -8.63 -5.27 13.66
N PRO A 8 -7.62 -5.96 13.10
CA PRO A 8 -7.45 -6.12 11.66
C PRO A 8 -8.72 -6.65 10.97
N ASP A 9 -9.42 -7.57 11.57
CA ASP A 9 -10.65 -8.16 11.00
C ASP A 9 -11.77 -7.12 10.86
N HIS A 10 -11.87 -6.18 11.80
CA HIS A 10 -12.83 -5.09 11.72
C HIS A 10 -12.47 -4.08 10.60
N ILE A 11 -11.18 -3.85 10.37
CA ILE A 11 -10.73 -2.97 9.29
C ILE A 11 -11.08 -3.60 7.94
N ILE A 12 -10.75 -4.88 7.74
CA ILE A 12 -11.09 -5.62 6.52
C ILE A 12 -12.59 -5.60 6.29
N ALA A 13 -13.41 -5.93 7.30
CA ALA A 13 -14.86 -5.93 7.18
C ALA A 13 -15.46 -4.56 6.81
N ASN A 14 -14.88 -3.47 7.33
CA ASN A 14 -15.29 -2.12 6.97
C ASN A 14 -14.94 -1.78 5.51
N LEU A 15 -13.76 -2.17 5.05
CA LEU A 15 -13.34 -1.96 3.65
C LEU A 15 -14.17 -2.81 2.70
N ASP A 16 -14.50 -4.05 3.05
CA ASP A 16 -15.42 -4.89 2.28
C ASP A 16 -16.81 -4.25 2.17
N ALA A 17 -17.32 -3.68 3.26
CA ALA A 17 -18.60 -2.98 3.22
C ALA A 17 -18.56 -1.74 2.31
N ALA A 18 -17.46 -0.97 2.34
CA ALA A 18 -17.25 0.17 1.47
C ALA A 18 -17.14 -0.25 -0.01
N ALA A 19 -16.40 -1.32 -0.29
CA ALA A 19 -16.25 -1.88 -1.64
C ALA A 19 -17.60 -2.34 -2.20
N ARG A 20 -18.40 -3.08 -1.41
CA ARG A 20 -19.75 -3.51 -1.80
C ARG A 20 -20.69 -2.33 -2.04
N TYR A 21 -20.62 -1.30 -1.19
CA TYR A 21 -21.40 -0.08 -1.39
C TYR A 21 -21.07 0.60 -2.72
N LEU A 22 -19.77 0.78 -3.02
CA LEU A 22 -19.33 1.39 -4.26
C LEU A 22 -19.75 0.57 -5.48
N ARG A 23 -19.60 -0.75 -5.45
CA ARG A 23 -20.01 -1.64 -6.56
C ARG A 23 -21.51 -1.60 -6.83
N GLY A 24 -22.32 -1.33 -5.81
CA GLY A 24 -23.78 -1.20 -5.94
C GLY A 24 -24.26 0.13 -6.51
N ARG A 25 -23.37 1.11 -6.72
CA ARG A 25 -23.75 2.43 -7.24
C ARG A 25 -23.84 2.42 -8.78
N ALA A 26 -24.85 3.12 -9.29
CA ALA A 26 -25.05 3.22 -10.74
C ALA A 26 -24.09 4.21 -11.44
N ASP A 27 -23.41 5.07 -10.66
CA ASP A 27 -22.51 6.12 -11.17
C ASP A 27 -21.02 5.71 -11.09
N VAL A 28 -20.72 4.44 -10.81
CA VAL A 28 -19.36 3.87 -10.82
C VAL A 28 -19.28 2.65 -11.73
N THR A 29 -18.07 2.38 -12.23
CA THR A 29 -17.82 1.25 -13.13
C THR A 29 -17.85 -0.11 -12.44
N GLY A 30 -17.83 -0.16 -11.11
CA GLY A 30 -17.66 -1.35 -10.29
C GLY A 30 -16.21 -1.80 -10.13
N ARG A 31 -15.24 -1.16 -10.83
CA ARG A 31 -13.81 -1.39 -10.63
C ARG A 31 -13.34 -0.61 -9.41
N ILE A 32 -12.62 -1.26 -8.52
CA ILE A 32 -12.17 -0.70 -7.25
C ILE A 32 -10.69 -0.96 -7.11
N ALA A 33 -9.96 0.08 -6.72
CA ALA A 33 -8.60 -0.02 -6.24
C ALA A 33 -8.50 0.56 -4.82
N THR A 34 -7.54 0.09 -4.05
CA THR A 34 -7.24 0.63 -2.72
C THR A 34 -5.94 1.42 -2.75
N MET A 35 -5.84 2.43 -1.91
CA MET A 35 -4.59 3.16 -1.71
C MET A 35 -4.46 3.62 -0.27
N GLY A 36 -3.23 3.78 0.19
CA GLY A 36 -2.99 4.26 1.54
C GLY A 36 -1.57 4.75 1.79
N TRP A 37 -1.45 5.71 2.68
CA TRP A 37 -0.19 6.34 3.11
C TRP A 37 0.15 5.95 4.53
N CYS A 38 1.41 5.74 4.84
CA CYS A 38 1.90 5.39 6.17
C CYS A 38 1.16 4.16 6.73
N PHE A 39 0.48 4.32 7.86
CA PHE A 39 -0.39 3.29 8.45
C PHE A 39 -1.47 2.80 7.46
N GLY A 40 -2.06 3.73 6.69
CA GLY A 40 -3.03 3.39 5.64
C GLY A 40 -2.44 2.54 4.51
N GLY A 41 -1.16 2.69 4.19
CA GLY A 41 -0.46 1.85 3.22
C GLY A 41 -0.35 0.40 3.70
N GLY A 42 -0.03 0.18 4.97
CA GLY A 42 -0.06 -1.15 5.59
C GLY A 42 -1.46 -1.77 5.61
N ILE A 43 -2.49 -0.95 5.83
CA ILE A 43 -3.90 -1.39 5.74
C ILE A 43 -4.27 -1.78 4.30
N ALA A 44 -3.87 -1.00 3.30
CA ALA A 44 -4.11 -1.31 1.89
C ALA A 44 -3.50 -2.67 1.51
N LEU A 45 -2.26 -2.95 1.94
CA LEU A 45 -1.64 -4.25 1.75
C LEU A 45 -2.39 -5.37 2.48
N SER A 46 -2.78 -5.15 3.73
CA SER A 46 -3.56 -6.12 4.50
C SER A 46 -4.89 -6.43 3.82
N TYR A 47 -5.52 -5.43 3.20
CA TYR A 47 -6.74 -5.59 2.44
C TYR A 47 -6.52 -6.34 1.12
N ALA A 48 -5.40 -6.11 0.44
CA ALA A 48 -5.00 -6.88 -0.74
C ALA A 48 -4.84 -8.38 -0.43
N ILE A 49 -4.35 -8.70 0.77
CA ILE A 49 -4.13 -10.08 1.23
C ILE A 49 -5.44 -10.75 1.68
N GLY A 50 -6.27 -10.06 2.46
CA GLY A 50 -7.38 -10.68 3.19
C GLY A 50 -8.79 -10.14 2.89
N GLY A 51 -8.91 -9.09 2.07
CA GLY A 51 -10.19 -8.48 1.70
C GLY A 51 -10.85 -9.11 0.47
N GLU A 52 -12.01 -8.57 0.10
CA GLU A 52 -12.67 -8.95 -1.15
C GLU A 52 -11.82 -8.61 -2.37
N SER A 53 -11.93 -9.40 -3.43
CA SER A 53 -11.21 -9.18 -4.69
C SER A 53 -11.48 -7.77 -5.24
N HIS A 54 -10.42 -7.08 -5.64
CA HIS A 54 -10.43 -5.75 -6.24
C HIS A 54 -9.30 -5.64 -7.27
N GLU A 55 -9.19 -4.52 -7.98
CA GLU A 55 -8.45 -4.43 -9.22
C GLU A 55 -7.05 -3.81 -9.11
N GLY A 56 -6.65 -3.35 -7.91
CA GLY A 56 -5.33 -2.79 -7.69
C GLY A 56 -5.13 -2.28 -6.27
N THR A 57 -3.86 -2.21 -5.85
CA THR A 57 -3.48 -1.66 -4.55
C THR A 57 -2.27 -0.76 -4.69
N ALA A 58 -2.34 0.46 -4.14
CA ALA A 58 -1.24 1.40 -4.07
C ALA A 58 -0.80 1.63 -2.62
N ILE A 59 0.50 1.43 -2.37
CA ILE A 59 1.12 1.52 -1.05
C ILE A 59 2.12 2.67 -1.04
N PHE A 60 1.86 3.69 -0.25
CA PHE A 60 2.77 4.82 -0.07
C PHE A 60 3.44 4.71 1.30
N TYR A 61 4.72 4.30 1.32
CA TYR A 61 5.55 4.12 2.53
C TYR A 61 4.78 3.44 3.68
N GLY A 62 4.03 2.39 3.39
CA GLY A 62 3.30 1.56 4.35
C GLY A 62 4.09 0.35 4.81
N SER A 63 3.69 -0.22 5.96
CA SER A 63 4.28 -1.46 6.46
C SER A 63 4.11 -2.61 5.46
N LEU A 64 5.14 -3.44 5.34
CA LEU A 64 5.24 -4.50 4.34
C LEU A 64 5.20 -5.90 4.96
N VAL A 65 4.76 -6.86 4.17
CA VAL A 65 4.82 -8.30 4.43
C VAL A 65 5.79 -8.91 3.42
N THR A 66 6.78 -9.67 3.89
CA THR A 66 7.83 -10.25 3.05
C THR A 66 7.76 -11.77 2.95
N ASP A 67 6.64 -12.35 3.33
CA ASP A 67 6.37 -13.78 3.21
C ASP A 67 5.61 -14.07 1.90
N PRO A 68 6.24 -14.77 0.94
CA PRO A 68 5.61 -15.04 -0.35
C PRO A 68 4.38 -15.96 -0.24
N GLU A 69 4.28 -16.82 0.78
CA GLU A 69 3.10 -17.67 0.96
C GLU A 69 1.88 -16.83 1.34
N ILE A 70 2.07 -15.79 2.14
CA ILE A 70 1.01 -14.84 2.51
C ILE A 70 0.62 -13.98 1.30
N LEU A 71 1.61 -13.49 0.53
CA LEU A 71 1.37 -12.63 -0.63
C LEU A 71 0.74 -13.36 -1.81
N ALA A 72 0.83 -14.68 -1.89
CA ALA A 72 0.26 -15.48 -2.98
C ALA A 72 -1.27 -15.42 -3.08
N SER A 73 -1.96 -14.89 -2.07
CA SER A 73 -3.41 -14.63 -2.13
C SER A 73 -3.77 -13.40 -2.98
N ILE A 74 -2.81 -12.52 -3.27
CA ILE A 74 -3.04 -11.29 -4.04
C ILE A 74 -3.16 -11.65 -5.53
N ASN A 75 -4.22 -11.19 -6.17
CA ASN A 75 -4.56 -11.52 -7.56
C ASN A 75 -4.61 -10.30 -8.49
N HIS A 76 -3.98 -9.20 -8.10
CA HIS A 76 -3.92 -7.94 -8.86
C HIS A 76 -2.54 -7.29 -8.65
N GLU A 77 -2.26 -6.27 -9.45
CA GLU A 77 -1.01 -5.52 -9.38
C GLU A 77 -0.87 -4.72 -8.09
N ILE A 78 0.33 -4.72 -7.54
CA ILE A 78 0.74 -3.88 -6.40
C ILE A 78 1.63 -2.75 -6.91
N TYR A 79 1.17 -1.51 -6.74
CA TYR A 79 2.00 -0.33 -6.91
C TYR A 79 2.52 0.13 -5.55
N GLY A 80 3.76 0.63 -5.48
CA GLY A 80 4.30 1.13 -4.24
C GLY A 80 5.39 2.18 -4.39
N THR A 81 5.39 3.18 -3.52
CA THR A 81 6.46 4.18 -3.43
C THR A 81 7.03 4.26 -2.03
N PHE A 82 8.35 4.23 -1.93
CA PHE A 82 9.12 4.19 -0.70
C PHE A 82 10.26 5.18 -0.75
N ALA A 83 10.82 5.49 0.39
CA ALA A 83 11.86 6.51 0.56
C ALA A 83 13.19 5.84 0.96
N GLU A 84 14.28 6.22 0.30
CA GLU A 84 15.63 5.70 0.60
C GLU A 84 16.04 5.95 2.05
N MET A 85 15.69 7.12 2.60
CA MET A 85 16.08 7.53 3.96
C MET A 85 15.06 7.14 5.04
N ASP A 86 14.08 6.30 4.70
CA ASP A 86 13.10 5.81 5.69
C ASP A 86 13.74 4.74 6.59
N THR A 87 13.97 5.06 7.85
CA THR A 87 14.54 4.13 8.83
C THR A 87 13.54 3.11 9.36
N GLY A 88 12.24 3.35 9.19
CA GLY A 88 11.18 2.43 9.61
C GLY A 88 10.86 1.38 8.55
N ILE A 89 11.02 1.74 7.27
CA ILE A 89 10.83 0.87 6.11
C ILE A 89 12.04 1.06 5.18
N PRO A 90 13.21 0.55 5.57
CA PRO A 90 14.45 0.76 4.82
C PRO A 90 14.41 0.05 3.46
N PRO A 91 15.22 0.51 2.47
CA PRO A 91 15.31 -0.08 1.14
C PRO A 91 15.49 -1.60 1.13
N GLU A 92 16.23 -2.16 2.09
CA GLU A 92 16.39 -3.60 2.24
C GLU A 92 15.06 -4.32 2.42
N THR A 93 14.18 -3.79 3.28
CA THR A 93 12.85 -4.36 3.51
C THR A 93 11.97 -4.24 2.26
N VAL A 94 12.08 -3.13 1.53
CA VAL A 94 11.36 -2.94 0.26
C VAL A 94 11.83 -3.94 -0.79
N ASN A 95 13.13 -4.16 -0.91
CA ASN A 95 13.68 -5.15 -1.84
C ASN A 95 13.25 -6.58 -1.48
N GLN A 96 13.24 -6.95 -0.19
CA GLN A 96 12.69 -8.23 0.27
C GLN A 96 11.21 -8.39 -0.08
N PHE A 97 10.43 -7.32 0.00
CA PHE A 97 9.02 -7.32 -0.41
C PHE A 97 8.87 -7.55 -1.92
N VAL A 98 9.69 -6.90 -2.75
CA VAL A 98 9.70 -7.12 -4.21
C VAL A 98 10.04 -8.58 -4.54
N GLU A 99 11.08 -9.14 -3.92
CA GLU A 99 11.45 -10.54 -4.10
C GLU A 99 10.32 -11.50 -3.69
N ALA A 100 9.64 -11.19 -2.59
CA ALA A 100 8.50 -11.98 -2.11
C ALA A 100 7.30 -11.90 -3.06
N LEU A 101 6.97 -10.70 -3.60
CA LEU A 101 5.93 -10.55 -4.62
C LEU A 101 6.24 -11.33 -5.90
N GLN A 102 7.49 -11.25 -6.38
CA GLN A 102 7.95 -12.01 -7.54
C GLN A 102 7.86 -13.52 -7.30
N SER A 103 8.30 -14.00 -6.14
CA SER A 103 8.21 -15.41 -5.74
C SER A 103 6.76 -15.89 -5.64
N ALA A 104 5.85 -15.02 -5.23
CA ALA A 104 4.41 -15.28 -5.15
C ALA A 104 3.69 -15.18 -6.51
N GLY A 105 4.38 -14.71 -7.56
CA GLY A 105 3.80 -14.50 -8.89
C GLY A 105 2.87 -13.27 -8.97
N VAL A 106 3.04 -12.29 -8.07
CA VAL A 106 2.25 -11.06 -8.03
C VAL A 106 2.92 -9.99 -8.88
N GLU A 107 2.20 -9.43 -9.84
CA GLU A 107 2.66 -8.27 -10.62
C GLU A 107 2.85 -7.06 -9.71
N ASN A 108 3.95 -6.31 -9.93
CA ASN A 108 4.26 -5.19 -9.08
C ASN A 108 5.07 -4.11 -9.80
N ASP A 109 4.86 -2.87 -9.35
CA ASP A 109 5.59 -1.68 -9.78
C ASP A 109 5.99 -0.89 -8.53
N ILE A 110 7.20 -1.15 -8.03
CA ILE A 110 7.69 -0.64 -6.74
C ILE A 110 8.87 0.29 -6.97
N HIS A 111 8.77 1.49 -6.43
CA HIS A 111 9.77 2.55 -6.54
C HIS A 111 10.35 2.94 -5.19
N ILE A 112 11.68 3.07 -5.12
CA ILE A 112 12.39 3.68 -4.00
C ILE A 112 12.97 4.99 -4.50
N TYR A 113 12.58 6.10 -3.90
CA TYR A 113 13.03 7.43 -4.28
C TYR A 113 14.20 7.87 -3.41
N ASP A 114 15.25 8.36 -4.07
CA ASP A 114 16.49 8.80 -3.43
C ASP A 114 16.28 10.10 -2.64
N GLU A 115 17.09 10.29 -1.60
CA GLU A 115 17.19 11.51 -0.81
C GLU A 115 15.90 12.00 -0.10
N VAL A 116 14.84 11.19 -0.09
CA VAL A 116 13.59 11.49 0.60
C VAL A 116 13.39 10.62 1.84
N ASN A 117 12.64 11.14 2.78
CA ASN A 117 12.25 10.48 4.04
C ASN A 117 10.80 10.01 4.01
N HIS A 118 10.43 9.24 5.05
CA HIS A 118 9.05 8.84 5.29
C HIS A 118 8.07 10.01 5.16
N GLY A 119 6.99 9.82 4.44
CA GLY A 119 5.95 10.84 4.29
C GLY A 119 6.25 11.92 3.24
N PHE A 120 7.18 11.70 2.32
CA PHE A 120 7.59 12.69 1.33
C PHE A 120 6.44 13.20 0.45
N TRP A 121 5.46 12.38 0.11
CA TRP A 121 4.26 12.77 -0.63
C TRP A 121 3.44 13.88 0.05
N LEU A 122 3.44 13.90 1.40
CA LEU A 122 2.71 14.89 2.19
C LEU A 122 3.54 16.15 2.49
N ARG A 123 4.79 16.20 2.03
CA ARG A 123 5.76 17.23 2.37
C ARG A 123 6.46 17.80 1.14
N VAL A 124 5.79 17.81 0.02
CA VAL A 124 6.32 18.37 -1.24
C VAL A 124 6.76 19.81 -1.05
N ASP A 125 5.96 20.63 -0.35
CA ASP A 125 6.26 22.05 -0.11
C ASP A 125 7.47 22.28 0.81
N ASP A 126 7.90 21.28 1.59
CA ASP A 126 9.05 21.42 2.49
C ASP A 126 10.38 21.44 1.72
N ASN A 127 10.47 20.73 0.61
CA ASN A 127 11.63 20.69 -0.26
C ASN A 127 11.22 20.23 -1.68
N PRO A 128 10.67 21.14 -2.50
CA PRO A 128 10.12 20.79 -3.81
C PRO A 128 11.18 20.23 -4.77
N GLU A 129 12.44 20.66 -4.69
CA GLU A 129 13.51 20.18 -5.57
C GLU A 129 13.79 18.68 -5.43
N ILE A 130 13.50 18.11 -4.24
CA ILE A 130 13.74 16.69 -3.93
C ILE A 130 12.45 15.86 -3.94
N ARG A 131 11.30 16.48 -3.65
CA ARG A 131 10.06 15.77 -3.35
C ARG A 131 8.98 15.89 -4.39
N GLU A 132 9.01 16.93 -5.22
CA GLU A 132 7.97 17.16 -6.23
C GLU A 132 7.98 16.05 -7.29
N GLU A 133 9.16 15.71 -7.82
CA GLU A 133 9.27 14.65 -8.82
C GLU A 133 8.81 13.29 -8.32
N PRO A 134 9.22 12.80 -7.14
CA PRO A 134 8.72 11.55 -6.59
C PRO A 134 7.22 11.56 -6.23
N ALA A 135 6.64 12.74 -6.03
CA ALA A 135 5.24 12.87 -5.62
C ALA A 135 4.27 13.01 -6.82
N LEU A 136 4.78 13.30 -8.01
CA LEU A 136 4.01 13.47 -9.24
C LEU A 136 4.12 12.27 -10.16
#